data_2ff7ba2f0f31a17b3062f313a61b1f62
#
_entry.id   2ff7ba2f0f31a17b3062f313a61b1f62
#
_cell.length_a   1.000
_cell.length_b   1.000
_cell.length_c   1.000
_cell.angle_alpha   90.00
_cell.angle_beta   90.00
_cell.angle_gamma   90.00
#
_symmetry.space_group_name_H-M   'P 1'
#
loop_
_entity.id
_entity.type
_entity.pdbx_description
1 polymer ?
#
loop_
_entity_poly.entity_id
_entity_poly.type
_entity_poly.pdbx_seq_one_letter_code
_entity_poly.pdbx_strand_id
1 'polypeptide(L)'
;MSFSAEHIVPAPREQVWRWHTRQGALTRLNAPFAFMKPIQQADSLGDGTTILGLPGGLRWTAQHKLSQYREGYEFTDVCVNSPIRKFAKWQHHHTFADHPDGTLVRDDVTTRIPSAALKSVFAYRQHQLIEDFSFLQRLADASLNTQPLTIAVTGSRGSVGAALTAQLRTAGHTVIQLVRGTASKGQRTWRPEHPDPDLLRGVDVLVHLAGEPIFGRFNDEHKAAIRDSRVGPTERLACLAGSTDSVRTMVCASAVGYYGSDRGDEVLTEDSAPGEGFLADVVVDWERACLL
;
A
#
# COMPACT_ATOMS: atom_id res chain seq x y z
N MET A 1 27.85 -14.99 -7.41
CA MET A 1 28.19 -13.56 -7.30
C MET A 1 27.60 -13.05 -6.00
N SER A 2 28.17 -12.02 -5.40
CA SER A 2 27.64 -11.37 -4.21
C SER A 2 27.27 -9.93 -4.55
N PHE A 3 26.24 -9.42 -3.94
CA PHE A 3 25.83 -8.02 -3.99
C PHE A 3 25.59 -7.58 -2.55
N SER A 4 26.07 -6.40 -2.19
CA SER A 4 25.84 -5.81 -0.88
C SER A 4 25.40 -4.36 -1.04
N ALA A 5 24.45 -3.95 -0.22
CA ALA A 5 23.97 -2.57 -0.13
C ALA A 5 23.69 -2.23 1.33
N GLU A 6 24.03 -1.00 1.73
CA GLU A 6 23.78 -0.53 3.09
C GLU A 6 23.29 0.91 3.09
N HIS A 7 22.52 1.27 4.11
CA HIS A 7 21.99 2.62 4.30
C HIS A 7 21.59 2.83 5.76
N ILE A 8 21.47 4.10 6.14
CA ILE A 8 21.02 4.50 7.47
C ILE A 8 19.55 4.91 7.39
N VAL A 9 18.73 4.31 8.25
CA VAL A 9 17.32 4.66 8.44
C VAL A 9 17.21 5.57 9.68
N PRO A 10 16.57 6.75 9.60
CA PRO A 10 16.53 7.71 10.71
C PRO A 10 15.53 7.31 11.81
N ALA A 11 15.72 6.13 12.39
CA ALA A 11 14.88 5.59 13.46
C ALA A 11 15.63 4.54 14.29
N PRO A 12 15.27 4.33 15.57
CA PRO A 12 15.83 3.27 16.40
C PRO A 12 15.62 1.88 15.81
N ARG A 13 16.61 1.01 15.97
CA ARG A 13 16.63 -0.36 15.41
C ARG A 13 15.39 -1.17 15.73
N GLU A 14 14.86 -1.07 16.93
CA GLU A 14 13.62 -1.76 17.31
C GLU A 14 12.40 -1.32 16.49
N GLN A 15 12.32 -0.05 16.13
CA GLN A 15 11.23 0.46 15.29
C GLN A 15 11.40 -0.02 13.85
N VAL A 16 12.62 0.01 13.31
CA VAL A 16 12.93 -0.49 11.97
C VAL A 16 12.67 -1.99 11.88
N TRP A 17 13.06 -2.75 12.90
CA TRP A 17 12.75 -4.17 12.99
C TRP A 17 11.23 -4.44 13.00
N ARG A 18 10.47 -3.77 13.89
CA ARG A 18 9.01 -3.89 13.96
C ARG A 18 8.33 -3.54 12.64
N TRP A 19 8.83 -2.56 11.92
CA TRP A 19 8.32 -2.22 10.60
C TRP A 19 8.44 -3.42 9.63
N HIS A 20 9.57 -4.14 9.63
CA HIS A 20 9.78 -5.32 8.78
C HIS A 20 8.91 -6.52 9.17
N THR A 21 8.50 -6.66 10.43
CA THR A 21 7.61 -7.74 10.88
C THR A 21 6.15 -7.51 10.51
N ARG A 22 5.76 -6.27 10.16
CA ARG A 22 4.37 -5.92 9.87
C ARG A 22 3.96 -6.32 8.46
N GLN A 23 2.69 -6.72 8.32
CA GLN A 23 2.08 -6.93 7.00
C GLN A 23 2.12 -5.64 6.18
N GLY A 24 2.54 -5.74 4.92
CA GLY A 24 2.77 -4.60 4.04
C GLY A 24 4.25 -4.29 3.77
N ALA A 25 5.18 -4.69 4.64
CA ALA A 25 6.62 -4.45 4.45
C ALA A 25 7.12 -4.98 3.10
N LEU A 26 6.73 -6.21 2.73
CA LEU A 26 7.05 -6.76 1.42
C LEU A 26 6.54 -5.90 0.27
N THR A 27 5.29 -5.42 0.36
CA THR A 27 4.68 -4.58 -0.67
C THR A 27 5.41 -3.24 -0.79
N ARG A 28 5.77 -2.62 0.34
CA ARG A 28 6.52 -1.36 0.36
C ARG A 28 7.92 -1.49 -0.26
N LEU A 29 8.61 -2.59 0.04
CA LEU A 29 9.96 -2.84 -0.45
C LEU A 29 10.00 -3.49 -1.84
N ASN A 30 8.88 -3.86 -2.41
CA ASN A 30 8.83 -4.47 -3.73
C ASN A 30 8.79 -3.39 -4.81
N ALA A 31 9.89 -3.20 -5.54
CA ALA A 31 10.00 -2.21 -6.60
C ALA A 31 8.95 -2.47 -7.70
N PRO A 32 8.10 -1.51 -8.06
CA PRO A 32 7.01 -1.71 -9.02
C PRO A 32 7.49 -2.09 -10.42
N PHE A 33 8.72 -1.70 -10.77
CA PHE A 33 9.36 -2.02 -12.05
C PHE A 33 10.08 -3.38 -12.07
N ALA A 34 10.13 -4.11 -10.94
CA ALA A 34 10.83 -5.40 -10.86
C ALA A 34 10.04 -6.59 -11.45
N PHE A 35 8.88 -6.34 -12.06
CA PHE A 35 7.99 -7.38 -12.63
C PHE A 35 7.62 -8.51 -11.66
N MET A 36 7.75 -8.29 -10.37
CA MET A 36 7.40 -9.22 -9.30
C MET A 36 6.20 -8.66 -8.53
N LYS A 37 5.19 -9.50 -8.28
CA LYS A 37 3.99 -9.08 -7.55
C LYS A 37 3.90 -9.84 -6.22
N PRO A 38 3.84 -9.17 -5.06
CA PRO A 38 3.58 -9.83 -3.79
C PRO A 38 2.26 -10.62 -3.83
N ILE A 39 2.33 -11.93 -3.57
CA ILE A 39 1.16 -12.82 -3.44
C ILE A 39 0.95 -13.12 -1.96
N GLN A 40 2.02 -13.44 -1.25
CA GLN A 40 2.01 -13.76 0.17
C GLN A 40 3.26 -13.18 0.83
N GLN A 41 3.07 -12.46 1.91
CA GLN A 41 4.17 -12.07 2.81
C GLN A 41 4.29 -13.11 3.91
N ALA A 42 5.50 -13.42 4.33
CA ALA A 42 5.77 -14.26 5.48
C ALA A 42 5.12 -13.70 6.76
N ASP A 43 4.53 -14.57 7.56
CA ASP A 43 3.97 -14.21 8.86
C ASP A 43 5.04 -14.12 9.96
N SER A 44 6.21 -14.71 9.71
CA SER A 44 7.38 -14.70 10.59
C SER A 44 8.66 -14.49 9.79
N LEU A 45 9.54 -13.63 10.27
CA LEU A 45 10.87 -13.41 9.68
C LEU A 45 11.84 -14.54 10.04
N GLY A 46 11.50 -15.40 11.00
CA GLY A 46 12.34 -16.54 11.41
C GLY A 46 12.19 -17.75 10.49
N ASP A 47 10.95 -18.12 10.16
CA ASP A 47 10.63 -19.39 9.48
C ASP A 47 9.45 -19.28 8.48
N GLY A 48 8.95 -18.09 8.23
CA GLY A 48 7.83 -17.85 7.31
C GLY A 48 8.19 -18.05 5.84
N THR A 49 7.15 -18.08 5.01
CA THR A 49 7.28 -18.22 3.55
C THR A 49 6.71 -17.01 2.85
N THR A 50 7.50 -16.40 1.98
CA THR A 50 7.12 -15.32 1.07
C THR A 50 6.91 -15.86 -0.34
N ILE A 51 5.83 -15.43 -1.02
CA ILE A 51 5.56 -15.81 -2.41
C ILE A 51 5.39 -14.55 -3.25
N LEU A 52 6.16 -14.48 -4.33
CA LEU A 52 6.07 -13.44 -5.35
C LEU A 52 5.64 -14.07 -6.68
N GLY A 53 4.70 -13.44 -7.36
CA GLY A 53 4.30 -13.79 -8.72
C GLY A 53 5.27 -13.21 -9.74
N LEU A 54 5.65 -13.99 -10.73
CA LEU A 54 6.49 -13.62 -11.85
C LEU A 54 5.69 -13.65 -13.15
N PRO A 55 6.18 -12.99 -14.23
CA PRO A 55 5.59 -13.12 -15.55
C PRO A 55 5.45 -14.58 -16.00
N GLY A 56 4.42 -14.88 -16.80
CA GLY A 56 4.15 -16.23 -17.27
C GLY A 56 3.56 -17.17 -16.22
N GLY A 57 3.04 -16.64 -15.10
CA GLY A 57 2.42 -17.45 -14.04
C GLY A 57 3.40 -18.18 -13.11
N LEU A 58 4.69 -17.93 -13.29
CA LEU A 58 5.73 -18.48 -12.41
C LEU A 58 5.63 -17.86 -11.00
N ARG A 59 6.14 -18.58 -10.02
CA ARG A 59 6.19 -18.12 -8.64
C ARG A 59 7.62 -18.18 -8.11
N TRP A 60 8.01 -17.14 -7.38
CA TRP A 60 9.22 -17.14 -6.55
C TRP A 60 8.80 -17.44 -5.13
N THR A 61 9.28 -18.54 -4.56
CA THR A 61 8.99 -18.89 -3.17
C THR A 61 10.27 -18.74 -2.36
N ALA A 62 10.27 -17.78 -1.45
CA ALA A 62 11.36 -17.52 -0.51
C ALA A 62 10.98 -18.05 0.86
N GLN A 63 11.82 -18.92 1.42
CA GLN A 63 11.70 -19.48 2.76
C GLN A 63 12.67 -18.78 3.69
N HIS A 64 12.19 -18.30 4.84
CA HIS A 64 13.03 -17.75 5.88
C HIS A 64 13.77 -18.86 6.62
N LYS A 65 15.02 -18.60 7.03
CA LYS A 65 15.90 -19.56 7.69
C LYS A 65 16.03 -19.27 9.18
N LEU A 66 15.41 -20.10 10.01
CA LEU A 66 15.48 -19.97 11.47
C LEU A 66 16.92 -20.06 12.01
N SER A 67 17.80 -20.82 11.34
CA SER A 67 19.23 -20.94 11.72
C SER A 67 20.05 -19.67 11.47
N GLN A 68 19.50 -18.71 10.75
CA GLN A 68 20.10 -17.40 10.44
C GLN A 68 19.10 -16.28 10.79
N TYR A 69 18.44 -16.43 11.93
CA TYR A 69 17.50 -15.50 12.50
C TYR A 69 17.93 -15.12 13.91
N ARG A 70 17.99 -13.83 14.17
CA ARG A 70 18.15 -13.27 15.52
C ARG A 70 17.21 -12.08 15.65
N GLU A 71 16.20 -12.21 16.49
CA GLU A 71 15.19 -11.19 16.67
C GLU A 71 15.79 -9.81 16.95
N GLY A 72 15.32 -8.81 16.22
CA GLY A 72 15.80 -7.44 16.31
C GLY A 72 17.11 -7.16 15.55
N TYR A 73 17.80 -8.17 14.99
CA TYR A 73 19.14 -8.00 14.42
C TYR A 73 19.32 -8.55 13.01
N GLU A 74 18.79 -9.72 12.70
CA GLU A 74 19.04 -10.34 11.40
C GLU A 74 18.00 -11.37 11.01
N PHE A 75 17.78 -11.51 9.72
CA PHE A 75 17.02 -12.62 9.14
C PHE A 75 17.51 -12.91 7.72
N THR A 76 17.25 -14.12 7.24
CA THR A 76 17.66 -14.55 5.91
C THR A 76 16.53 -15.25 5.20
N ASP A 77 16.34 -14.96 3.92
CA ASP A 77 15.46 -15.69 3.01
C ASP A 77 16.23 -16.37 1.89
N VAL A 78 15.71 -17.52 1.42
CA VAL A 78 16.28 -18.29 0.31
C VAL A 78 15.19 -18.71 -0.66
N CYS A 79 15.46 -18.63 -1.95
CA CYS A 79 14.56 -19.19 -2.97
C CYS A 79 14.60 -20.71 -2.94
N VAL A 80 13.45 -21.36 -2.73
CA VAL A 80 13.37 -22.82 -2.53
C VAL A 80 12.74 -23.57 -3.69
N ASN A 81 11.91 -22.94 -4.53
CA ASN A 81 11.17 -23.64 -5.57
C ASN A 81 11.93 -23.77 -6.90
N SER A 82 11.84 -24.93 -7.51
CA SER A 82 12.35 -25.22 -8.87
C SER A 82 11.36 -24.68 -9.92
N PRO A 83 11.80 -24.21 -11.10
CA PRO A 83 13.21 -24.19 -11.55
C PRO A 83 14.00 -22.96 -11.06
N ILE A 84 13.34 -21.95 -10.46
CA ILE A 84 13.91 -20.64 -10.12
C ILE A 84 15.12 -20.77 -9.20
N ARG A 85 15.05 -21.65 -8.19
CA ARG A 85 16.17 -21.94 -7.29
C ARG A 85 17.46 -22.29 -8.01
N LYS A 86 17.35 -23.09 -9.09
CA LYS A 86 18.52 -23.51 -9.87
C LYS A 86 19.16 -22.37 -10.65
N PHE A 87 18.34 -21.45 -11.17
CA PHE A 87 18.80 -20.30 -11.94
C PHE A 87 19.30 -19.17 -11.06
N ALA A 88 18.50 -18.75 -10.10
CA ALA A 88 18.81 -17.59 -9.25
C ALA A 88 19.85 -17.92 -8.17
N LYS A 89 19.82 -19.11 -7.53
CA LYS A 89 20.60 -19.43 -6.35
C LYS A 89 20.57 -18.32 -5.30
N TRP A 90 19.35 -17.86 -5.01
CA TRP A 90 19.12 -16.68 -4.18
C TRP A 90 19.21 -17.02 -2.70
N GLN A 91 20.04 -16.27 -1.99
CA GLN A 91 20.02 -16.11 -0.54
C GLN A 91 20.19 -14.62 -0.24
N HIS A 92 19.31 -14.07 0.57
CA HIS A 92 19.32 -12.68 0.97
C HIS A 92 19.35 -12.58 2.49
N HIS A 93 20.40 -12.00 3.00
CA HIS A 93 20.63 -11.79 4.43
C HIS A 93 20.47 -10.32 4.76
N HIS A 94 19.62 -10.03 5.73
CA HIS A 94 19.33 -8.70 6.25
C HIS A 94 19.95 -8.55 7.62
N THR A 95 20.68 -7.47 7.87
CA THR A 95 21.20 -7.12 9.19
C THR A 95 20.81 -5.72 9.60
N PHE A 96 20.59 -5.54 10.89
CA PHE A 96 20.19 -4.29 11.52
C PHE A 96 21.12 -4.00 12.69
N ALA A 97 21.85 -2.88 12.65
CA ALA A 97 22.77 -2.47 13.70
C ALA A 97 22.45 -1.06 14.19
N ASP A 98 22.68 -0.81 15.47
CA ASP A 98 22.52 0.52 16.01
C ASP A 98 23.59 1.47 15.41
N HIS A 99 23.18 2.69 15.05
CA HIS A 99 24.03 3.73 14.48
C HIS A 99 23.73 5.07 15.16
N PRO A 100 24.69 5.99 15.31
CA PRO A 100 24.43 7.30 15.94
C PRO A 100 23.27 8.09 15.30
N ASP A 101 23.10 7.98 13.98
CA ASP A 101 22.03 8.66 13.23
C ASP A 101 20.79 7.78 13.01
N GLY A 102 20.65 6.63 13.71
CA GLY A 102 19.50 5.75 13.60
C GLY A 102 19.84 4.27 13.53
N THR A 103 19.52 3.60 12.42
CA THR A 103 19.77 2.16 12.21
C THR A 103 20.54 1.95 10.90
N LEU A 104 21.70 1.30 10.99
CA LEU A 104 22.37 0.78 9.81
C LEU A 104 21.68 -0.51 9.35
N VAL A 105 21.05 -0.46 8.19
CA VAL A 105 20.46 -1.61 7.51
C VAL A 105 21.39 -2.06 6.40
N ARG A 106 21.72 -3.35 6.38
CA ARG A 106 22.55 -3.95 5.34
C ARG A 106 21.87 -5.17 4.75
N ASP A 107 21.88 -5.23 3.42
CA ASP A 107 21.38 -6.30 2.59
C ASP A 107 22.55 -7.00 1.89
N ASP A 108 22.81 -8.27 2.22
CA ASP A 108 23.82 -9.10 1.56
C ASP A 108 23.14 -10.20 0.74
N VAL A 109 23.34 -10.16 -0.58
CA VAL A 109 22.71 -11.11 -1.52
C VAL A 109 23.73 -11.99 -2.17
N THR A 110 23.59 -13.30 -1.99
CA THR A 110 24.31 -14.32 -2.76
C THR A 110 23.39 -14.85 -3.86
N THR A 111 23.78 -14.66 -5.13
CA THR A 111 22.92 -15.02 -6.27
C THR A 111 23.72 -15.22 -7.55
N ARG A 112 23.08 -15.81 -8.57
CA ARG A 112 23.56 -15.81 -9.95
C ARG A 112 23.05 -14.63 -10.79
N ILE A 113 22.10 -13.86 -10.28
CA ILE A 113 21.58 -12.65 -10.94
C ILE A 113 22.71 -11.61 -10.96
N PRO A 114 22.98 -10.98 -12.11
CA PRO A 114 24.02 -9.95 -12.20
C PRO A 114 23.74 -8.78 -11.25
N SER A 115 24.78 -8.28 -10.58
CA SER A 115 24.66 -7.17 -9.62
C SER A 115 24.07 -5.89 -10.24
N ALA A 116 24.31 -5.65 -11.52
CA ALA A 116 23.72 -4.53 -12.25
C ALA A 116 22.19 -4.55 -12.26
N ALA A 117 21.57 -5.75 -12.33
CA ALA A 117 20.11 -5.90 -12.28
C ALA A 117 19.53 -5.69 -10.87
N LEU A 118 20.35 -5.74 -9.84
CA LEU A 118 19.92 -5.56 -8.45
C LEU A 118 20.03 -4.11 -7.98
N LYS A 119 20.93 -3.31 -8.55
CA LYS A 119 21.21 -1.94 -8.08
C LYS A 119 19.96 -1.07 -7.96
N SER A 120 19.15 -1.00 -9.01
CA SER A 120 17.94 -0.17 -9.01
C SER A 120 16.87 -0.67 -8.04
N VAL A 121 16.74 -1.99 -7.89
CA VAL A 121 15.80 -2.62 -6.95
C VAL A 121 16.19 -2.29 -5.51
N PHE A 122 17.46 -2.44 -5.16
CA PHE A 122 17.95 -2.13 -3.81
C PHE A 122 17.98 -0.62 -3.53
N ALA A 123 18.30 0.22 -4.51
CA ALA A 123 18.17 1.67 -4.38
C ALA A 123 16.71 2.09 -4.08
N TYR A 124 15.72 1.49 -4.76
CA TYR A 124 14.31 1.71 -4.45
C TYR A 124 13.97 1.30 -3.02
N ARG A 125 14.40 0.10 -2.58
CA ARG A 125 14.15 -0.40 -1.22
C ARG A 125 14.70 0.54 -0.14
N GLN A 126 15.93 1.01 -0.33
CA GLN A 126 16.60 1.95 0.57
C GLN A 126 15.82 3.27 0.65
N HIS A 127 15.55 3.88 -0.50
CA HIS A 127 14.80 5.14 -0.58
C HIS A 127 13.42 4.99 0.07
N GLN A 128 12.68 3.93 -0.27
CA GLN A 128 11.33 3.69 0.25
C GLN A 128 11.33 3.55 1.78
N LEU A 129 12.29 2.84 2.36
CA LEU A 129 12.38 2.65 3.80
C LEU A 129 12.75 3.95 4.52
N ILE A 130 13.71 4.70 3.98
CA ILE A 130 14.13 6.01 4.52
C ILE A 130 12.94 6.99 4.49
N GLU A 131 12.21 7.07 3.37
CA GLU A 131 11.06 7.97 3.24
C GLU A 131 9.90 7.59 4.16
N ASP A 132 9.62 6.31 4.35
CA ASP A 132 8.59 5.87 5.28
C ASP A 132 8.90 6.33 6.72
N PHE A 133 10.15 6.21 7.17
CA PHE A 133 10.55 6.66 8.49
C PHE A 133 10.69 8.19 8.60
N SER A 134 11.17 8.86 7.57
CA SER A 134 11.20 10.32 7.51
C SER A 134 9.80 10.92 7.57
N PHE A 135 8.81 10.27 6.94
CA PHE A 135 7.41 10.67 7.04
C PHE A 135 6.87 10.51 8.48
N LEU A 136 7.12 9.36 9.11
CA LEU A 136 6.70 9.13 10.50
C LEU A 136 7.34 10.13 11.46
N GLN A 137 8.61 10.49 11.24
CA GLN A 137 9.29 11.51 12.04
C GLN A 137 8.64 12.89 11.85
N ARG A 138 8.34 13.31 10.62
CA ARG A 138 7.62 14.57 10.36
C ARG A 138 6.25 14.63 11.08
N LEU A 139 5.52 13.52 11.13
CA LEU A 139 4.26 13.47 11.88
C LEU A 139 4.47 13.64 13.39
N ALA A 140 5.51 13.02 13.94
CA ALA A 140 5.85 13.15 15.36
C ALA A 140 6.30 14.57 15.69
N ASP A 141 7.15 15.19 14.87
CA ASP A 141 7.64 16.57 15.04
C ASP A 141 6.50 17.59 14.96
N ALA A 142 5.51 17.33 14.11
CA ALA A 142 4.29 18.15 14.03
C ALA A 142 3.32 17.95 15.20
N SER A 143 3.68 17.15 16.20
CA SER A 143 2.85 16.78 17.36
C SER A 143 1.49 16.19 16.96
N LEU A 144 1.39 15.57 15.80
CA LEU A 144 0.20 14.88 15.37
C LEU A 144 0.01 13.59 16.15
N ASN A 145 -1.26 13.20 16.36
CA ASN A 145 -1.55 11.96 17.06
C ASN A 145 -1.07 10.76 16.25
N THR A 146 -0.05 10.06 16.77
CA THR A 146 0.54 8.87 16.17
C THR A 146 0.01 7.56 16.76
N GLN A 147 -1.08 7.63 17.57
CA GLN A 147 -1.68 6.41 18.12
C GLN A 147 -2.24 5.52 16.99
N PRO A 148 -2.14 4.19 17.14
CA PRO A 148 -2.70 3.26 16.18
C PRO A 148 -4.20 3.50 15.98
N LEU A 149 -4.61 3.62 14.72
CA LEU A 149 -6.01 3.78 14.30
C LEU A 149 -6.50 2.52 13.61
N THR A 150 -7.81 2.31 13.63
CA THR A 150 -8.51 1.33 12.79
C THR A 150 -9.04 2.03 11.54
N ILE A 151 -8.50 1.70 10.39
CA ILE A 151 -8.79 2.39 9.12
C ILE A 151 -9.47 1.42 8.15
N ALA A 152 -10.68 1.74 7.72
CA ALA A 152 -11.37 0.99 6.68
C ALA A 152 -11.01 1.56 5.30
N VAL A 153 -10.70 0.69 4.32
CA VAL A 153 -10.27 1.12 2.98
C VAL A 153 -11.08 0.39 1.91
N THR A 154 -11.83 1.13 1.09
CA THR A 154 -12.38 0.61 -0.18
C THR A 154 -11.35 0.75 -1.29
N GLY A 155 -11.49 0.00 -2.40
CA GLY A 155 -10.52 0.06 -3.49
C GLY A 155 -9.10 -0.40 -3.12
N SER A 156 -8.94 -1.09 -2.01
CA SER A 156 -7.67 -1.53 -1.41
C SER A 156 -6.82 -2.47 -2.30
N ARG A 157 -7.37 -2.98 -3.40
CA ARG A 157 -6.67 -3.81 -4.40
C ARG A 157 -6.17 -3.01 -5.62
N GLY A 158 -6.60 -1.75 -5.75
CA GLY A 158 -6.09 -0.83 -6.78
C GLY A 158 -4.66 -0.38 -6.48
N SER A 159 -4.00 0.28 -7.44
CA SER A 159 -2.60 0.73 -7.29
C SER A 159 -2.40 1.64 -6.07
N VAL A 160 -3.22 2.66 -5.92
CA VAL A 160 -3.16 3.58 -4.76
C VAL A 160 -3.57 2.86 -3.48
N GLY A 161 -4.71 2.14 -3.48
CA GLY A 161 -5.25 1.48 -2.29
C GLY A 161 -4.34 0.38 -1.73
N ALA A 162 -3.64 -0.38 -2.59
CA ALA A 162 -2.70 -1.39 -2.16
C ALA A 162 -1.45 -0.77 -1.50
N ALA A 163 -0.91 0.29 -2.11
CA ALA A 163 0.25 1.02 -1.58
C ALA A 163 -0.08 1.69 -0.23
N LEU A 164 -1.23 2.38 -0.15
CA LEU A 164 -1.71 3.00 1.08
C LEU A 164 -1.96 1.97 2.19
N THR A 165 -2.64 0.86 1.86
CA THR A 165 -2.87 -0.23 2.83
C THR A 165 -1.56 -0.76 3.41
N ALA A 166 -0.54 -0.95 2.55
CA ALA A 166 0.77 -1.40 2.98
C ALA A 166 1.45 -0.37 3.90
N GLN A 167 1.45 0.91 3.54
CA GLN A 167 2.04 2.00 4.32
C GLN A 167 1.36 2.15 5.69
N LEU A 168 0.04 2.16 5.73
CA LEU A 168 -0.71 2.25 6.98
C LEU A 168 -0.41 1.09 7.93
N ARG A 169 -0.33 -0.14 7.41
CA ARG A 169 0.02 -1.32 8.20
C ARG A 169 1.44 -1.26 8.73
N THR A 170 2.41 -0.88 7.90
CA THR A 170 3.81 -0.73 8.34
C THR A 170 3.99 0.41 9.34
N ALA A 171 3.19 1.47 9.25
CA ALA A 171 3.12 2.53 10.26
C ALA A 171 2.51 2.06 11.61
N GLY A 172 1.79 0.92 11.62
CA GLY A 172 1.24 0.32 12.84
C GLY A 172 -0.26 0.46 13.01
N HIS A 173 -0.97 0.96 12.00
CA HIS A 173 -2.43 1.03 12.02
C HIS A 173 -3.06 -0.33 11.70
N THR A 174 -4.27 -0.55 12.21
CA THR A 174 -5.12 -1.68 11.81
C THR A 174 -5.87 -1.31 10.55
N VAL A 175 -5.70 -2.06 9.45
CA VAL A 175 -6.40 -1.80 8.20
C VAL A 175 -7.41 -2.89 7.91
N ILE A 176 -8.69 -2.49 7.80
CA ILE A 176 -9.81 -3.30 7.37
C ILE A 176 -10.09 -3.03 5.89
N GLN A 177 -9.87 -4.01 5.05
CA GLN A 177 -10.15 -3.87 3.62
C GLN A 177 -11.63 -4.16 3.33
N LEU A 178 -12.35 -3.18 2.78
CA LEU A 178 -13.73 -3.36 2.36
C LEU A 178 -13.76 -3.94 0.94
N VAL A 179 -14.30 -5.16 0.80
CA VAL A 179 -14.26 -5.94 -0.44
C VAL A 179 -15.66 -6.31 -0.92
N ARG A 180 -15.90 -6.32 -2.24
CA ARG A 180 -17.20 -6.67 -2.84
C ARG A 180 -17.52 -8.18 -2.82
N GLY A 181 -16.51 -9.02 -2.60
CA GLY A 181 -16.67 -10.48 -2.53
C GLY A 181 -16.64 -11.01 -1.10
N THR A 182 -16.44 -12.33 -0.97
CA THR A 182 -16.29 -12.99 0.33
C THR A 182 -15.06 -12.41 1.07
N ALA A 183 -15.30 -11.96 2.29
CA ALA A 183 -14.25 -11.40 3.14
C ALA A 183 -13.36 -12.48 3.76
N SER A 184 -12.07 -12.24 3.81
CA SER A 184 -11.06 -13.01 4.54
C SER A 184 -10.69 -12.28 5.84
N LYS A 185 -9.77 -12.86 6.63
CA LYS A 185 -9.24 -12.20 7.84
C LYS A 185 -8.72 -10.78 7.52
N GLY A 186 -9.13 -9.79 8.30
CA GLY A 186 -8.80 -8.38 8.08
C GLY A 186 -9.59 -7.70 6.96
N GLN A 187 -10.67 -8.34 6.51
CA GLN A 187 -11.59 -7.80 5.50
C GLN A 187 -13.02 -7.80 6.02
N ARG A 188 -13.85 -6.90 5.45
CA ARG A 188 -15.32 -6.92 5.60
C ARG A 188 -15.96 -6.88 4.22
N THR A 189 -17.06 -7.62 4.04
CA THR A 189 -17.83 -7.57 2.80
C THR A 189 -18.58 -6.24 2.72
N TRP A 190 -18.36 -5.51 1.65
CA TRP A 190 -19.05 -4.26 1.34
C TRP A 190 -19.91 -4.43 0.10
N ARG A 191 -21.20 -4.14 0.25
CA ARG A 191 -22.17 -4.06 -0.83
C ARG A 191 -22.43 -2.58 -1.13
N PRO A 192 -21.97 -2.04 -2.27
CA PRO A 192 -22.08 -0.61 -2.56
C PRO A 192 -23.50 -0.08 -2.52
N GLU A 193 -24.48 -0.89 -2.97
CA GLU A 193 -25.89 -0.50 -3.02
C GLU A 193 -26.61 -0.58 -1.66
N HIS A 194 -26.16 -1.48 -0.81
CA HIS A 194 -26.78 -1.74 0.50
C HIS A 194 -25.67 -2.07 1.52
N PRO A 195 -24.89 -1.07 2.00
CA PRO A 195 -23.88 -1.30 3.01
C PRO A 195 -24.53 -1.79 4.30
N ASP A 196 -23.90 -2.79 4.93
CA ASP A 196 -24.32 -3.30 6.24
C ASP A 196 -24.19 -2.19 7.28
N PRO A 197 -25.19 -1.94 8.16
CA PRO A 197 -25.11 -0.96 9.23
C PRO A 197 -23.88 -1.13 10.15
N ASP A 198 -23.41 -2.37 10.32
CA ASP A 198 -22.23 -2.67 11.15
C ASP A 198 -20.90 -2.63 10.37
N LEU A 199 -20.94 -2.29 9.09
CA LEU A 199 -19.75 -2.28 8.22
C LEU A 199 -18.59 -1.49 8.81
N LEU A 200 -18.87 -0.35 9.44
CA LEU A 200 -17.88 0.58 10.01
C LEU A 200 -17.74 0.48 11.54
N ARG A 201 -18.33 -0.53 12.20
CA ARG A 201 -18.20 -0.70 13.65
C ARG A 201 -16.74 -0.76 14.08
N GLY A 202 -16.32 0.14 15.01
CA GLY A 202 -14.96 0.23 15.55
C GLY A 202 -13.92 0.73 14.55
N VAL A 203 -14.36 1.42 13.50
CA VAL A 203 -13.49 2.12 12.53
C VAL A 203 -13.33 3.57 12.96
N ASP A 204 -12.10 4.07 13.01
CA ASP A 204 -11.79 5.48 13.29
C ASP A 204 -11.80 6.33 12.03
N VAL A 205 -11.32 5.79 10.92
CA VAL A 205 -11.19 6.49 9.63
C VAL A 205 -11.66 5.62 8.48
N LEU A 206 -12.50 6.19 7.61
CA LEU A 206 -12.89 5.56 6.34
C LEU A 206 -12.13 6.21 5.19
N VAL A 207 -11.42 5.41 4.38
CA VAL A 207 -10.78 5.84 3.14
C VAL A 207 -11.49 5.21 1.95
N HIS A 208 -12.12 6.03 1.11
CA HIS A 208 -12.90 5.60 -0.04
C HIS A 208 -12.16 5.86 -1.36
N LEU A 209 -11.62 4.78 -1.96
CA LEU A 209 -10.84 4.81 -3.21
C LEU A 209 -11.47 3.93 -4.31
N ALA A 210 -12.63 3.34 -4.06
CA ALA A 210 -13.28 2.46 -5.03
C ALA A 210 -13.96 3.27 -6.14
N GLY A 211 -13.86 2.78 -7.37
CA GLY A 211 -14.52 3.33 -8.54
C GLY A 211 -14.22 2.46 -9.76
N GLU A 212 -15.07 2.47 -10.75
CA GLU A 212 -14.84 1.82 -12.04
C GLU A 212 -13.67 2.49 -12.76
N PRO A 213 -12.74 1.74 -13.38
CA PRO A 213 -11.68 2.33 -14.18
C PRO A 213 -12.22 3.26 -15.27
N ILE A 214 -11.61 4.43 -15.43
CA ILE A 214 -12.01 5.39 -16.47
C ILE A 214 -11.46 5.04 -17.86
N PHE A 215 -10.45 4.16 -17.92
CA PHE A 215 -9.85 3.73 -19.18
C PHE A 215 -10.72 2.70 -19.88
N GLY A 216 -11.00 2.93 -21.16
CA GLY A 216 -11.82 2.04 -21.97
C GLY A 216 -12.52 2.79 -23.09
N ARG A 217 -13.48 2.09 -23.75
CA ARG A 217 -14.33 2.72 -24.78
C ARG A 217 -15.36 3.61 -24.10
N PHE A 218 -15.34 4.89 -24.36
CA PHE A 218 -16.17 5.92 -23.74
C PHE A 218 -17.59 5.96 -24.35
N ASN A 219 -18.31 4.84 -24.28
CA ASN A 219 -19.73 4.75 -24.65
C ASN A 219 -20.63 5.07 -23.43
N ASP A 220 -21.95 5.16 -23.66
CA ASP A 220 -22.91 5.58 -22.63
C ASP A 220 -22.96 4.57 -21.47
N GLU A 221 -22.83 3.27 -21.75
CA GLU A 221 -22.79 2.22 -20.72
C GLU A 221 -21.57 2.39 -19.80
N HIS A 222 -20.38 2.62 -20.37
CA HIS A 222 -19.18 2.84 -19.59
C HIS A 222 -19.21 4.15 -18.80
N LYS A 223 -19.75 5.23 -19.39
CA LYS A 223 -19.98 6.49 -18.68
C LYS A 223 -20.93 6.32 -17.50
N ALA A 224 -22.04 5.60 -17.68
CA ALA A 224 -22.95 5.26 -16.58
C ALA A 224 -22.24 4.47 -15.49
N ALA A 225 -21.46 3.43 -15.82
CA ALA A 225 -20.69 2.64 -14.86
C ALA A 225 -19.67 3.49 -14.08
N ILE A 226 -18.99 4.44 -14.75
CA ILE A 226 -18.07 5.39 -14.10
C ILE A 226 -18.80 6.23 -13.05
N ARG A 227 -19.96 6.82 -13.40
CA ARG A 227 -20.76 7.65 -12.51
C ARG A 227 -21.35 6.83 -11.36
N ASP A 228 -22.03 5.74 -11.66
CA ASP A 228 -22.78 4.92 -10.71
C ASP A 228 -21.85 4.24 -9.69
N SER A 229 -20.63 3.90 -10.09
CA SER A 229 -19.64 3.36 -9.16
C SER A 229 -19.08 4.38 -8.15
N ARG A 230 -19.32 5.67 -8.35
CA ARG A 230 -18.79 6.76 -7.52
C ARG A 230 -19.86 7.45 -6.70
N VAL A 231 -20.85 8.08 -7.34
CA VAL A 231 -21.77 8.98 -6.66
C VAL A 231 -22.60 8.27 -5.60
N GLY A 232 -23.44 7.31 -5.99
CA GLY A 232 -24.32 6.62 -5.05
C GLY A 232 -23.58 5.82 -3.95
N PRO A 233 -22.54 5.03 -4.27
CA PRO A 233 -21.76 4.34 -3.26
C PRO A 233 -21.07 5.29 -2.25
N THR A 234 -20.58 6.45 -2.70
CA THR A 234 -19.97 7.47 -1.82
C THR A 234 -21.00 8.06 -0.87
N GLU A 235 -22.16 8.46 -1.39
CA GLU A 235 -23.27 9.00 -0.59
C GLU A 235 -23.68 8.04 0.53
N ARG A 236 -23.90 6.76 0.20
CA ARG A 236 -24.26 5.75 1.20
C ARG A 236 -23.19 5.50 2.24
N LEU A 237 -21.90 5.54 1.83
CA LEU A 237 -20.81 5.41 2.79
C LEU A 237 -20.64 6.66 3.65
N ALA A 238 -20.86 7.87 3.12
CA ALA A 238 -20.83 9.11 3.88
C ALA A 238 -21.94 9.14 4.94
N CYS A 239 -23.18 8.79 4.56
CA CYS A 239 -24.28 8.65 5.50
C CYS A 239 -23.99 7.62 6.60
N LEU A 240 -23.46 6.44 6.22
CA LEU A 240 -23.09 5.42 7.19
C LEU A 240 -21.95 5.89 8.13
N ALA A 241 -20.95 6.55 7.60
CA ALA A 241 -19.85 7.12 8.39
C ALA A 241 -20.37 8.17 9.38
N GLY A 242 -21.23 9.09 8.92
CA GLY A 242 -21.86 10.12 9.76
C GLY A 242 -22.76 9.57 10.86
N SER A 243 -23.34 8.36 10.67
CA SER A 243 -24.18 7.68 11.66
C SER A 243 -23.42 6.69 12.56
N THR A 244 -22.13 6.50 12.36
CA THR A 244 -21.29 5.56 13.12
C THR A 244 -20.41 6.33 14.11
N ASP A 245 -20.71 6.27 15.39
CA ASP A 245 -20.05 7.06 16.47
C ASP A 245 -18.52 6.94 16.50
N SER A 246 -17.96 5.79 16.08
CA SER A 246 -16.52 5.55 16.10
C SER A 246 -15.79 6.25 14.94
N VAL A 247 -16.47 6.54 13.83
CA VAL A 247 -15.87 7.16 12.64
C VAL A 247 -15.71 8.67 12.86
N ARG A 248 -14.46 9.12 12.86
CA ARG A 248 -14.14 10.55 13.05
C ARG A 248 -13.87 11.27 11.75
N THR A 249 -13.46 10.53 10.71
CA THR A 249 -13.03 11.12 9.45
C THR A 249 -13.33 10.17 8.29
N MET A 250 -13.86 10.75 7.21
CA MET A 250 -13.92 10.10 5.90
C MET A 250 -13.00 10.84 4.93
N VAL A 251 -12.15 10.09 4.25
CA VAL A 251 -11.29 10.59 3.15
C VAL A 251 -11.77 9.94 1.87
N CYS A 252 -12.23 10.74 0.93
CA CYS A 252 -12.68 10.29 -0.39
C CYS A 252 -11.67 10.69 -1.47
N ALA A 253 -11.45 9.83 -2.45
CA ALA A 253 -10.71 10.20 -3.63
C ALA A 253 -11.49 11.23 -4.45
N SER A 254 -10.77 12.13 -5.09
CA SER A 254 -11.22 13.01 -6.16
C SER A 254 -10.37 12.77 -7.41
N ALA A 255 -10.50 13.59 -8.44
CA ALA A 255 -9.72 13.48 -9.66
C ALA A 255 -9.50 14.84 -10.34
N VAL A 256 -8.34 14.99 -10.98
CA VAL A 256 -8.00 16.17 -11.79
C VAL A 256 -8.99 16.43 -12.95
N GLY A 257 -9.80 15.42 -13.31
CA GLY A 257 -10.92 15.58 -14.24
C GLY A 257 -11.96 16.63 -13.81
N TYR A 258 -11.95 17.05 -12.52
CA TYR A 258 -12.70 18.19 -12.00
C TYR A 258 -12.52 19.47 -12.84
N TYR A 259 -11.29 19.71 -13.28
CA TYR A 259 -10.94 20.92 -14.00
C TYR A 259 -11.27 20.89 -15.51
N GLY A 260 -11.83 19.78 -16.02
CA GLY A 260 -12.09 19.59 -17.45
C GLY A 260 -10.88 19.15 -18.24
N SER A 261 -10.99 19.14 -19.58
CA SER A 261 -9.97 18.58 -20.47
C SER A 261 -8.92 19.59 -20.93
N ASP A 262 -9.27 20.89 -20.93
CA ASP A 262 -8.37 21.96 -21.40
C ASP A 262 -8.72 23.28 -20.68
N ARG A 263 -7.71 23.91 -20.09
CA ARG A 263 -7.77 25.21 -19.43
C ARG A 263 -6.65 26.14 -19.92
N GLY A 264 -6.02 25.82 -21.06
CA GLY A 264 -4.88 26.57 -21.58
C GLY A 264 -3.73 26.64 -20.57
N ASP A 265 -3.16 27.84 -20.40
CA ASP A 265 -2.02 28.09 -19.47
C ASP A 265 -2.48 28.48 -18.05
N GLU A 266 -3.76 28.29 -17.70
CA GLU A 266 -4.27 28.61 -16.36
C GLU A 266 -3.60 27.73 -15.29
N VAL A 267 -3.09 28.34 -14.23
CA VAL A 267 -2.60 27.62 -13.06
C VAL A 267 -3.79 27.17 -12.22
N LEU A 268 -4.02 25.86 -12.17
CA LEU A 268 -5.13 25.27 -11.43
C LEU A 268 -4.73 25.01 -9.98
N THR A 269 -5.59 25.45 -9.07
CA THR A 269 -5.47 25.25 -7.62
C THR A 269 -6.77 24.62 -7.09
N GLU A 270 -6.80 24.27 -5.80
CA GLU A 270 -7.99 23.75 -5.13
C GLU A 270 -9.16 24.75 -5.12
N ASP A 271 -8.89 26.05 -5.28
CA ASP A 271 -9.91 27.11 -5.35
C ASP A 271 -10.42 27.37 -6.78
N SER A 272 -9.82 26.71 -7.79
CA SER A 272 -10.24 26.89 -9.18
C SER A 272 -11.61 26.27 -9.42
N ALA A 273 -12.44 26.98 -10.21
CA ALA A 273 -13.77 26.50 -10.56
C ALA A 273 -13.71 25.17 -11.36
N PRO A 274 -14.77 24.34 -11.29
CA PRO A 274 -14.85 23.14 -12.13
C PRO A 274 -14.82 23.48 -13.61
N GLY A 275 -14.25 22.60 -14.41
CA GLY A 275 -14.31 22.67 -15.86
C GLY A 275 -15.62 22.11 -16.42
N GLU A 276 -15.63 21.88 -17.72
CA GLU A 276 -16.79 21.36 -18.45
C GLU A 276 -16.57 19.91 -18.90
N GLY A 277 -17.68 19.20 -19.09
CA GLY A 277 -17.73 17.88 -19.69
C GLY A 277 -17.98 16.75 -18.68
N PHE A 278 -18.26 15.58 -19.23
CA PHE A 278 -18.75 14.41 -18.47
C PHE A 278 -17.89 14.08 -17.22
N LEU A 279 -16.56 14.07 -17.34
CA LEU A 279 -15.71 13.74 -16.19
C LEU A 279 -15.73 14.84 -15.13
N ALA A 280 -15.77 16.13 -15.53
CA ALA A 280 -15.90 17.23 -14.60
C ALA A 280 -17.21 17.14 -13.82
N ASP A 281 -18.33 16.91 -14.51
CA ASP A 281 -19.64 16.72 -13.89
C ASP A 281 -19.67 15.56 -12.91
N VAL A 282 -19.06 14.43 -13.30
CA VAL A 282 -18.96 13.23 -12.41
C VAL A 282 -18.17 13.55 -11.15
N VAL A 283 -17.03 14.27 -11.26
CA VAL A 283 -16.20 14.57 -10.09
C VAL A 283 -16.89 15.57 -9.17
N VAL A 284 -17.56 16.57 -9.70
CA VAL A 284 -18.37 17.54 -8.92
C VAL A 284 -19.45 16.80 -8.12
N ASP A 285 -20.19 15.90 -8.75
CA ASP A 285 -21.23 15.13 -8.06
C ASP A 285 -20.64 14.13 -7.05
N TRP A 286 -19.48 13.54 -7.35
CA TRP A 286 -18.77 12.65 -6.46
C TRP A 286 -18.28 13.34 -5.19
N GLU A 287 -17.65 14.52 -5.32
CA GLU A 287 -17.22 15.32 -4.17
C GLU A 287 -18.41 15.77 -3.33
N ARG A 288 -19.50 16.20 -3.96
CA ARG A 288 -20.74 16.58 -3.27
C ARG A 288 -21.31 15.40 -2.47
N ALA A 289 -21.28 14.18 -3.02
CA ALA A 289 -21.76 12.99 -2.34
C ALA A 289 -20.96 12.63 -1.08
N CYS A 290 -19.74 13.15 -0.93
CA CYS A 290 -18.89 12.95 0.27
C CYS A 290 -19.20 13.93 1.41
N LEU A 291 -19.93 15.03 1.14
CA LEU A 291 -20.18 16.14 2.08
C LEU A 291 -21.50 16.00 2.86
N LEU A 292 -22.17 14.87 2.79
CA LEU A 292 -23.48 14.61 3.42
C LEU A 292 -23.35 14.29 4.92
#